data_0024512368cd718d91eb2d51f0204f2b
#
_entry.id   0024512368cd718d91eb2d51f0204f2b
#
_cell.length_a   1.000
_cell.length_b   1.000
_cell.length_c   1.000
_cell.angle_alpha   90.00
_cell.angle_beta   90.00
_cell.angle_gamma   90.00
#
_symmetry.space_group_name_H-M   'P 1'
#
loop_
_entity.id
_entity.type
_entity.pdbx_description
1 polymer ?
#
loop_
_entity_poly.entity_id
_entity_poly.type
_entity_poly.pdbx_seq_one_letter_code
_entity_poly.pdbx_strand_id
1 'polypeptide(L)' 'MSSQRYPPEFKDEAVRQVLERGYTVAEVSQRLGVSAHSLYKWV' A
#
# COMPACT_ATOMS: atom_id res chain seq x y z
N MET A 1 12.08 -5.01 16.45
CA MET A 1 11.98 -4.06 15.76
C MET A 1 11.48 -4.27 14.50
N SER A 2 10.52 -4.07 14.21
CA SER A 2 10.02 -4.34 13.10
C SER A 2 10.00 -3.46 12.15
N SER A 3 10.71 -3.34 11.43
CA SER A 3 10.74 -2.42 10.56
C SER A 3 10.28 -2.91 9.34
N GLN A 4 9.13 -2.85 8.98
CA GLN A 4 8.77 -3.18 7.75
C GLN A 4 9.12 -2.13 6.84
N ARG A 5 10.19 -2.20 6.15
CA ARG A 5 10.58 -1.22 5.25
C ARG A 5 10.29 -1.65 3.88
N TYR A 6 9.59 -0.92 3.08
CA TYR A 6 9.28 -1.20 1.68
C TYR A 6 10.01 -0.22 0.78
N PRO A 7 10.48 -0.65 -0.37
CA PRO A 7 11.17 0.28 -1.28
C PRO A 7 10.21 1.33 -1.82
N PRO A 8 10.73 2.47 -2.25
CA PRO A 8 9.87 3.55 -2.74
C PRO A 8 9.02 3.14 -3.92
N GLU A 9 9.54 2.28 -4.78
CA GLU A 9 8.78 1.83 -5.92
C GLU A 9 7.58 1.02 -5.49
N PHE A 10 7.73 0.24 -4.42
CA PHE A 10 6.63 -0.57 -3.92
C PHE A 10 5.53 0.34 -3.37
N LYS A 11 5.91 1.38 -2.65
CA LYS A 11 4.95 2.30 -2.13
C LYS A 11 4.20 3.01 -3.24
N ASP A 12 4.95 3.43 -4.25
CA ASP A 12 4.34 4.10 -5.38
C ASP A 12 3.31 3.21 -6.04
N GLU A 13 3.64 1.97 -6.24
CA GLU A 13 2.73 1.04 -6.89
C GLU A 13 1.47 0.87 -6.06
N ALA A 14 1.61 0.74 -4.75
CA ALA A 14 0.47 0.56 -3.88
C ALA A 14 -0.45 1.77 -3.93
N VAL A 15 0.13 2.96 -3.89
CA VAL A 15 -0.65 4.18 -3.94
C VAL A 15 -1.36 4.30 -5.29
N ARG A 16 -0.68 3.96 -6.36
CA ARG A 16 -1.29 4.03 -7.66
C ARG A 16 -2.48 3.13 -7.79
N GLN A 17 -2.41 1.94 -7.22
CA GLN A 17 -3.52 1.02 -7.30
C GLN A 17 -4.75 1.61 -6.63
N VAL A 18 -4.56 2.35 -5.56
CA VAL A 18 -5.69 2.96 -4.90
C VAL A 18 -6.17 4.20 -5.66
N LEU A 19 -5.27 5.07 -6.05
CA LEU A 19 -5.66 6.34 -6.62
C LEU A 19 -6.00 6.25 -8.10
N GLU A 20 -5.26 5.47 -8.84
CA GLU A 20 -5.47 5.43 -10.27
C GLU A 20 -6.32 4.28 -10.71
N ARG A 21 -6.18 3.14 -10.11
CA ARG A 21 -6.96 1.99 -10.53
C ARG A 21 -8.27 1.87 -9.78
N GLY A 22 -8.44 2.65 -8.72
CA GLY A 22 -9.70 2.63 -8.01
C GLY A 22 -9.89 1.50 -7.05
N TYR A 23 -8.83 0.78 -6.70
CA TYR A 23 -8.95 -0.27 -5.72
C TYR A 23 -9.08 0.35 -4.35
N THR A 24 -9.76 -0.33 -3.44
CA THR A 24 -9.85 0.18 -2.09
C THR A 24 -8.58 -0.15 -1.34
N VAL A 25 -8.33 0.57 -0.27
CA VAL A 25 -7.15 0.31 0.56
C VAL A 25 -7.20 -1.12 1.08
N ALA A 26 -8.38 -1.60 1.46
CA ALA A 26 -8.50 -2.96 1.95
C ALA A 26 -8.11 -3.97 0.89
N GLU A 27 -8.52 -3.72 -0.34
CA GLU A 27 -8.16 -4.62 -1.42
C GLU A 27 -6.67 -4.64 -1.68
N VAL A 28 -6.06 -3.50 -1.75
CA VAL A 28 -4.63 -3.42 -2.00
C VAL A 28 -3.87 -4.04 -0.84
N SER A 29 -4.35 -3.84 0.37
CA SER A 29 -3.75 -4.43 1.54
C SER A 29 -3.69 -5.95 1.39
N GLN A 30 -4.76 -6.56 0.96
CA GLN A 30 -4.78 -7.99 0.81
C GLN A 30 -3.92 -8.47 -0.35
N ARG A 31 -3.96 -7.73 -1.44
CA ARG A 31 -3.19 -8.15 -2.60
C ARG A 31 -1.70 -8.09 -2.37
N LEU A 32 -1.24 -7.06 -1.71
CA LEU A 32 0.19 -6.86 -1.53
C LEU A 32 0.71 -7.38 -0.21
N GLY A 33 -0.16 -7.75 0.68
CA GLY A 33 0.28 -8.21 1.99
C GLY A 33 0.76 -7.09 2.88
N VAL A 34 0.27 -5.87 2.67
CA VAL A 34 0.66 -4.72 3.45
C VAL A 34 -0.50 -4.33 4.33
N SER A 35 -0.26 -3.90 5.54
CA SER A 35 -1.36 -3.54 6.42
C SER A 35 -2.08 -2.31 5.90
N ALA A 36 -3.36 -2.26 6.09
CA ALA A 36 -4.14 -1.11 5.65
C ALA A 36 -3.66 0.16 6.31
N HIS A 37 -3.21 0.05 7.53
CA HIS A 37 -2.70 1.21 8.26
C HIS A 37 -1.52 1.84 7.52
N SER A 38 -0.62 1.02 7.02
CA SER A 38 0.50 1.54 6.26
C SER A 38 0.05 2.20 4.98
N LEU A 39 -0.92 1.59 4.31
CA LEU A 39 -1.42 2.17 3.06
C LEU A 39 -2.06 3.52 3.30
N TYR A 40 -2.80 3.66 4.38
CA TYR A 40 -3.40 4.94 4.68
C TYR A 40 -2.35 6.04 4.87
N LYS A 41 -1.20 5.66 5.41
CA LYS A 41 -0.15 6.64 5.58
C LYS A 41 0.45 7.02 4.25
N TRP A 42 0.51 6.11 3.33
CA TRP A 42 1.14 6.38 2.03
C TRP A 42 0.22 7.18 1.12
N VAL A 43 -1.06 6.97 1.23
CA VAL A 43 -1.99 7.67 0.40
C VAL A 43 -2.35 8.97 1.06
#